data_098dca081de241541e4e35b08e1fd7a1
#
_entry.id   098dca081de241541e4e35b08e1fd7a1
#
_cell.length_a   1.000
_cell.length_b   1.000
_cell.length_c   1.000
_cell.angle_alpha   90.00
_cell.angle_beta   90.00
_cell.angle_gamma   90.00
#
_symmetry.space_group_name_H-M   'P 1'
#
loop_
_entity.id
_entity.type
_entity.pdbx_description
1 polymer ?
#
loop_
_entity_poly.entity_id
_entity_poly.type
_entity_poly.pdbx_seq_one_letter_code
_entity_poly.pdbx_strand_id
1 'polypeptide(L)'
;MKKTIKLTLAVVFVMGATSLFAQKFGRINTQEVISVMPEMKEMQTNIEAYSKDLQESMENIVVEYNNKYQEFNKNFSTMSDAVRQLKEKELNDLIQRRNDFEQVAQQDLQKRYNELL
;
A
#
# COMPACT_ATOMS: atom_id res chain seq x y z
N MET A 1 45.95 15.59 -10.70
CA MET A 1 45.51 14.98 -9.45
C MET A 1 43.97 14.88 -9.36
N LYS A 2 43.21 15.89 -9.71
CA LYS A 2 41.71 15.83 -9.67
C LYS A 2 41.10 14.81 -10.63
N LYS A 3 41.75 14.53 -11.76
CA LYS A 3 41.26 13.54 -12.76
C LYS A 3 41.46 12.08 -12.32
N THR A 4 42.50 11.79 -11.56
CA THR A 4 42.78 10.44 -11.04
C THR A 4 41.87 10.06 -9.88
N ILE A 5 41.49 11.00 -9.05
CA ILE A 5 40.53 10.78 -7.94
C ILE A 5 39.13 10.47 -8.48
N LYS A 6 38.69 11.15 -9.53
CA LYS A 6 37.41 10.87 -10.19
C LYS A 6 37.35 9.51 -10.85
N LEU A 7 38.45 9.06 -11.43
CA LEU A 7 38.56 7.74 -12.05
C LEU A 7 38.54 6.61 -11.00
N THR A 8 39.19 6.81 -9.86
CA THR A 8 39.19 5.85 -8.74
C THR A 8 37.80 5.73 -8.12
N LEU A 9 37.09 6.83 -8.00
CA LEU A 9 35.71 6.85 -7.47
C LEU A 9 34.75 6.14 -8.41
N ALA A 10 34.92 6.30 -9.73
CA ALA A 10 34.11 5.61 -10.74
C ALA A 10 34.32 4.10 -10.73
N VAL A 11 35.56 3.64 -10.53
CA VAL A 11 35.90 2.21 -10.46
C VAL A 11 35.31 1.57 -9.19
N VAL A 12 35.35 2.26 -8.06
CA VAL A 12 34.74 1.79 -6.80
C VAL A 12 33.22 1.71 -6.94
N PHE A 13 32.62 2.64 -7.64
CA PHE A 13 31.16 2.64 -7.88
C PHE A 13 30.73 1.49 -8.79
N VAL A 14 31.52 1.15 -9.79
CA VAL A 14 31.25 0.02 -10.70
C VAL A 14 31.37 -1.32 -9.96
N MET A 15 32.33 -1.47 -9.06
CA MET A 15 32.45 -2.68 -8.25
C MET A 15 31.33 -2.84 -7.22
N GLY A 16 30.83 -1.73 -6.68
CA GLY A 16 29.66 -1.75 -5.79
C GLY A 16 28.37 -2.13 -6.51
N ALA A 17 28.23 -1.75 -7.77
CA ALA A 17 27.05 -2.09 -8.57
C ALA A 17 26.97 -3.58 -8.93
N THR A 18 28.09 -4.24 -9.12
CA THR A 18 28.11 -5.68 -9.45
C THR A 18 27.70 -6.57 -8.27
N SER A 19 28.02 -6.18 -7.04
CA SER A 19 27.59 -6.94 -5.86
C SER A 19 26.08 -6.81 -5.59
N LEU A 20 25.47 -5.68 -5.94
CA LEU A 20 24.02 -5.51 -5.86
C LEU A 20 23.28 -6.37 -6.90
N PHE A 21 23.84 -6.55 -8.08
CA PHE A 21 23.29 -7.44 -9.10
C PHE A 21 23.33 -8.91 -8.68
N ALA A 22 24.42 -9.36 -8.05
CA ALA A 22 24.53 -10.73 -7.56
C ALA A 22 23.53 -11.06 -6.45
N GLN A 23 23.24 -10.13 -5.54
CA GLN A 23 22.23 -10.30 -4.50
C GLN A 23 20.80 -10.35 -5.08
N LYS A 24 20.54 -9.55 -6.10
CA LYS A 24 19.25 -9.54 -6.81
C LYS A 24 19.02 -10.84 -7.58
N PHE A 25 20.07 -11.44 -8.12
CA PHE A 25 20.02 -12.71 -8.84
C PHE A 25 19.68 -13.88 -7.91
N GLY A 26 20.25 -13.93 -6.71
CA GLY A 26 19.94 -14.93 -5.70
C GLY A 26 18.48 -14.87 -5.22
N ARG A 27 17.90 -13.67 -5.10
CA ARG A 27 16.49 -13.48 -4.74
C ARG A 27 15.52 -13.96 -5.83
N ILE A 28 15.86 -13.74 -7.10
CA ILE A 28 15.04 -14.19 -8.24
C ILE A 28 14.93 -15.71 -8.26
N ASN A 29 16.04 -16.43 -8.04
CA ASN A 29 16.04 -17.89 -7.99
C ASN A 29 15.19 -18.44 -6.85
N THR A 30 15.18 -17.80 -5.69
CA THR A 30 14.33 -18.18 -4.56
C THR A 30 12.84 -17.99 -4.89
N GLN A 31 12.49 -16.91 -5.55
CA GLN A 31 11.12 -16.66 -6.01
C GLN A 31 10.68 -17.64 -7.11
N GLU A 32 11.56 -18.01 -8.02
CA GLU A 32 11.26 -19.04 -9.03
C GLU A 32 10.97 -20.39 -8.39
N VAL A 33 11.73 -20.80 -7.40
CA VAL A 33 11.51 -22.05 -6.66
C VAL A 33 10.17 -22.02 -5.91
N ILE A 34 9.83 -20.91 -5.30
CA ILE A 34 8.53 -20.71 -4.62
C ILE A 34 7.38 -20.71 -5.64
N SER A 35 7.55 -20.10 -6.80
CA SER A 35 6.51 -20.04 -7.84
C SER A 35 6.21 -21.37 -8.53
N VAL A 36 7.12 -22.35 -8.43
CA VAL A 36 6.95 -23.70 -9.00
C VAL A 36 6.12 -24.59 -8.08
N MET A 37 6.01 -24.30 -6.78
CA MET A 37 5.16 -25.04 -5.87
C MET A 37 3.68 -24.66 -6.06
N PRO A 38 2.78 -25.59 -6.44
CA PRO A 38 1.37 -25.28 -6.71
C PRO A 38 0.65 -24.63 -5.53
N GLU A 39 0.94 -25.09 -4.30
CA GLU A 39 0.34 -24.57 -3.08
C GLU A 39 0.74 -23.13 -2.80
N MET A 40 2.00 -22.79 -3.01
CA MET A 40 2.53 -21.43 -2.85
C MET A 40 1.95 -20.47 -3.88
N LYS A 41 1.78 -20.94 -5.10
CA LYS A 41 1.17 -20.16 -6.18
C LYS A 41 -0.29 -19.86 -5.88
N GLU A 42 -1.03 -20.83 -5.37
CA GLU A 42 -2.42 -20.64 -4.95
C GLU A 42 -2.53 -19.64 -3.80
N MET A 43 -1.69 -19.74 -2.79
CA MET A 43 -1.65 -18.80 -1.68
C MET A 43 -1.29 -17.39 -2.13
N GLN A 44 -0.33 -17.25 -3.06
CA GLN A 44 0.04 -15.95 -3.61
C GLN A 44 -1.12 -15.32 -4.40
N THR A 45 -1.81 -16.11 -5.20
CA THR A 45 -3.01 -15.67 -5.93
C THR A 45 -4.11 -15.22 -4.98
N ASN A 46 -4.33 -15.94 -3.90
CA ASN A 46 -5.31 -15.60 -2.88
C ASN A 46 -4.96 -14.30 -2.16
N ILE A 47 -3.68 -14.06 -1.87
CA ILE A 47 -3.22 -12.80 -1.27
C ILE A 47 -3.41 -11.63 -2.23
N GLU A 48 -3.10 -11.80 -3.50
CA GLU A 48 -3.32 -10.76 -4.52
C GLU A 48 -4.80 -10.41 -4.66
N ALA A 49 -5.67 -11.41 -4.71
CA ALA A 49 -7.12 -11.21 -4.76
C ALA A 49 -7.63 -10.51 -3.50
N TYR A 50 -7.15 -10.90 -2.34
CA TYR A 50 -7.49 -10.27 -1.08
C TYR A 50 -7.02 -8.83 -0.98
N SER A 51 -5.79 -8.55 -1.43
CA SER A 51 -5.25 -7.19 -1.50
C SER A 51 -6.09 -6.29 -2.41
N LYS A 52 -6.54 -6.81 -3.54
CA LYS A 52 -7.45 -6.10 -4.44
C LYS A 52 -8.79 -5.78 -3.78
N ASP A 53 -9.38 -6.73 -3.08
CA ASP A 53 -10.63 -6.53 -2.34
C ASP A 53 -10.47 -5.46 -1.26
N LEU A 54 -9.34 -5.43 -0.57
CA LEU A 54 -9.03 -4.40 0.42
C LEU A 54 -8.92 -3.01 -0.23
N GLN A 55 -8.29 -2.92 -1.39
CA GLN A 55 -8.20 -1.65 -2.13
C GLN A 55 -9.57 -1.16 -2.58
N GLU A 56 -10.40 -2.04 -3.12
CA GLU A 56 -11.77 -1.69 -3.52
C GLU A 56 -12.60 -1.22 -2.34
N SER A 57 -12.49 -1.88 -1.20
CA SER A 57 -13.18 -1.46 0.03
C SER A 57 -12.69 -0.09 0.53
N MET A 58 -11.40 0.18 0.42
CA MET A 58 -10.83 1.49 0.75
C MET A 58 -11.35 2.59 -0.20
N GLU A 59 -11.35 2.31 -1.49
CA GLU A 59 -11.87 3.24 -2.51
C GLU A 59 -13.34 3.56 -2.26
N ASN A 60 -14.16 2.58 -1.87
CA ASN A 60 -15.56 2.78 -1.54
C ASN A 60 -15.74 3.74 -0.36
N ILE A 61 -14.90 3.63 0.66
CA ILE A 61 -14.92 4.56 1.80
C ILE A 61 -14.57 5.99 1.35
N VAL A 62 -13.56 6.13 0.49
CA VAL A 62 -13.13 7.44 -0.04
C VAL A 62 -14.21 8.05 -0.92
N VAL A 63 -14.84 7.28 -1.78
CA VAL A 63 -15.95 7.72 -2.63
C VAL A 63 -17.14 8.18 -1.79
N GLU A 64 -17.51 7.41 -0.77
CA GLU A 64 -18.59 7.77 0.15
C GLU A 64 -18.28 9.08 0.88
N TYR A 65 -17.06 9.26 1.36
CA TYR A 65 -16.61 10.49 2.00
C TYR A 65 -16.72 11.69 1.05
N ASN A 66 -16.20 11.55 -0.17
CA ASN A 66 -16.22 12.63 -1.15
C ASN A 66 -17.65 13.03 -1.52
N ASN A 67 -18.54 12.07 -1.71
CA ASN A 67 -19.93 12.33 -2.02
C ASN A 67 -20.65 13.06 -0.86
N LYS A 68 -20.43 12.63 0.36
CA LYS A 68 -21.01 13.27 1.56
C LYS A 68 -20.41 14.65 1.79
N TYR A 69 -19.12 14.83 1.54
CA TYR A 69 -18.46 16.13 1.67
C TYR A 69 -18.99 17.14 0.65
N GLN A 70 -19.18 16.73 -0.59
CA GLN A 70 -19.78 17.59 -1.62
C GLN A 70 -21.21 17.97 -1.30
N GLU A 71 -22.01 17.03 -0.84
CA GLU A 71 -23.38 17.26 -0.40
C GLU A 71 -23.43 18.21 0.81
N PHE A 72 -22.55 18.04 1.77
CA PHE A 72 -22.40 18.92 2.91
C PHE A 72 -22.10 20.36 2.48
N ASN A 73 -21.14 20.55 1.60
CA ASN A 73 -20.78 21.88 1.10
C ASN A 73 -21.92 22.53 0.30
N LYS A 74 -22.59 21.74 -0.52
CA LYS A 74 -23.70 22.21 -1.36
C LYS A 74 -24.90 22.69 -0.52
N ASN A 75 -25.19 22.00 0.55
CA ASN A 75 -26.37 22.26 1.38
C ASN A 75 -26.05 23.00 2.69
N PHE A 76 -24.80 23.42 2.86
CA PHE A 76 -24.32 24.02 4.11
C PHE A 76 -25.15 25.20 4.56
N SER A 77 -25.53 26.13 3.66
CA SER A 77 -26.28 27.33 3.97
C SER A 77 -27.73 27.05 4.33
N THR A 78 -28.29 25.92 3.91
CA THR A 78 -29.69 25.55 4.17
C THR A 78 -29.84 24.61 5.37
N MET A 79 -28.73 24.09 5.90
CA MET A 79 -28.76 23.21 7.07
C MET A 79 -28.88 23.97 8.37
N SER A 80 -29.65 23.42 9.32
CA SER A 80 -29.64 23.87 10.70
C SER A 80 -28.34 23.54 11.41
N ASP A 81 -28.01 24.20 12.51
CA ASP A 81 -26.78 23.92 13.26
C ASP A 81 -26.72 22.48 13.76
N ALA A 82 -27.85 21.92 14.19
CA ALA A 82 -27.93 20.52 14.62
C ALA A 82 -27.61 19.54 13.46
N VAL A 83 -28.13 19.81 12.26
CA VAL A 83 -27.89 19.00 11.08
C VAL A 83 -26.42 19.13 10.63
N ARG A 84 -25.85 20.33 10.69
CA ARG A 84 -24.43 20.53 10.39
C ARG A 84 -23.53 19.71 11.29
N GLN A 85 -23.78 19.72 12.60
CA GLN A 85 -23.01 18.94 13.56
C GLN A 85 -23.13 17.44 13.30
N LEU A 86 -24.32 16.97 12.97
CA LEU A 86 -24.54 15.56 12.62
C LEU A 86 -23.76 15.16 11.36
N LYS A 87 -23.78 16.00 10.34
CA LYS A 87 -23.06 15.75 9.08
C LYS A 87 -21.55 15.83 9.25
N GLU A 88 -21.05 16.75 10.05
CA GLU A 88 -19.63 16.81 10.41
C GLU A 88 -19.19 15.55 11.14
N LYS A 89 -19.99 15.04 12.04
CA LYS A 89 -19.74 13.78 12.75
C LYS A 89 -19.68 12.59 11.77
N GLU A 90 -20.61 12.52 10.83
CA GLU A 90 -20.61 11.47 9.81
C GLU A 90 -19.32 11.50 8.96
N LEU A 91 -18.85 12.69 8.58
CA LEU A 91 -17.61 12.86 7.84
C LEU A 91 -16.39 12.43 8.68
N ASN A 92 -16.34 12.81 9.93
CA ASN A 92 -15.27 12.41 10.84
C ASN A 92 -15.27 10.90 11.10
N ASP A 93 -16.44 10.30 11.23
CA ASP A 93 -16.61 8.85 11.40
C ASP A 93 -16.09 8.09 10.16
N LEU A 94 -16.28 8.63 8.96
CA LEU A 94 -15.73 8.04 7.72
C LEU A 94 -14.21 8.13 7.66
N ILE A 95 -13.62 9.24 8.09
CA ILE A 95 -12.17 9.39 8.19
C ILE A 95 -11.60 8.37 9.19
N GLN A 96 -12.24 8.23 10.33
CA GLN A 96 -11.84 7.25 11.35
C GLN A 96 -11.95 5.83 10.82
N ARG A 97 -13.03 5.50 10.14
CA ARG A 97 -13.22 4.19 9.51
C ARG A 97 -12.13 3.90 8.48
N ARG A 98 -11.76 4.89 7.67
CA ARG A 98 -10.67 4.75 6.72
C ARG A 98 -9.35 4.42 7.40
N ASN A 99 -9.00 5.15 8.45
CA ASN A 99 -7.76 4.97 9.19
C ASN A 99 -7.72 3.61 9.89
N ASP A 100 -8.82 3.22 10.53
CA ASP A 100 -8.94 1.91 11.18
C ASP A 100 -8.86 0.77 10.18
N PHE A 101 -9.53 0.92 9.04
CA PHE A 101 -9.50 -0.07 7.97
C PHE A 101 -8.09 -0.24 7.39
N GLU A 102 -7.38 0.86 7.15
CA GLU A 102 -6.00 0.83 6.66
C GLU A 102 -5.08 0.08 7.62
N GLN A 103 -5.18 0.35 8.91
CA GLN A 103 -4.40 -0.34 9.94
C GLN A 103 -4.68 -1.84 9.98
N VAL A 104 -5.95 -2.22 10.02
CA VAL A 104 -6.37 -3.63 10.06
C VAL A 104 -5.96 -4.35 8.77
N ALA A 105 -6.12 -3.70 7.61
CA ALA A 105 -5.74 -4.25 6.32
C ALA A 105 -4.25 -4.53 6.23
N GLN A 106 -3.41 -3.60 6.69
CA GLN A 106 -1.96 -3.79 6.71
C GLN A 106 -1.54 -4.94 7.62
N GLN A 107 -2.12 -5.03 8.81
CA GLN A 107 -1.85 -6.11 9.77
C GLN A 107 -2.26 -7.47 9.21
N ASP A 108 -3.41 -7.55 8.58
CA ASP A 108 -3.94 -8.78 8.02
C ASP A 108 -3.13 -9.25 6.82
N LEU A 109 -2.72 -8.34 5.94
CA LEU A 109 -1.82 -8.65 4.83
C LEU A 109 -0.48 -9.16 5.33
N GLN A 110 0.10 -8.51 6.32
CA GLN A 110 1.37 -8.94 6.90
C GLN A 110 1.28 -10.32 7.53
N LYS A 111 0.21 -10.59 8.23
CA LYS A 111 -0.07 -11.91 8.80
C LYS A 111 -0.13 -12.98 7.71
N ARG A 112 -0.85 -12.72 6.63
CA ARG A 112 -0.96 -13.64 5.50
C ARG A 112 0.38 -13.89 4.81
N TYR A 113 1.20 -12.86 4.64
CA TYR A 113 2.55 -13.01 4.11
C TYR A 113 3.45 -13.85 5.03
N ASN A 114 3.34 -13.66 6.34
CA ASN A 114 4.11 -14.46 7.31
C ASN A 114 3.70 -15.94 7.32
N GLU A 115 2.45 -16.24 7.03
CA GLU A 115 1.97 -17.62 6.87
C GLU A 115 2.55 -18.31 5.62
N LEU A 116 3.02 -17.54 4.64
CA LEU A 116 3.67 -18.05 3.43
C LEU A 116 5.14 -18.44 3.64
N LEU A 117 5.78 -17.88 4.64
CA LEU A 117 7.19 -18.11 4.93
C LEU A 117 7.39 -19.25 5.90
#